data_70bd46e1c611900c72dee345b5028fda
#
_entry.id   70bd46e1c611900c72dee345b5028fda
#
_cell.length_a   1.000
_cell.length_b   1.000
_cell.length_c   1.000
_cell.angle_alpha   90.00
_cell.angle_beta   90.00
_cell.angle_gamma   90.00
#
_symmetry.space_group_name_H-M   'P 1'
#
loop_
_entity.id
_entity.type
_entity.pdbx_description
1 polymer ?
#
loop_
_entity_poly.entity_id
_entity_poly.type
_entity_poly.pdbx_seq_one_letter_code
_entity_poly.pdbx_strand_id
1 'polypeptide(L)'
;MQRSSLVSAFVIAFLAGAHFAGAQKPRKEPHRPALIAGADTNDARAYYAHGLSKIERDPEEAGDAFYWAMRINPTFADAYYARRCALLLTDRIRFQQYMEDDRGTLRSDEIKRIDSLYYFSLTINPFMYRGLDARLFRAYLLQVGDDYARRNNLGPAEVQFAINRWLMDASPSFKAWRAYGDGRFPDALRLYAEAIKDAKFKAELRADRGRLFFQVGEADSALTELTQAVDELRKADKKDLVYVYESKALLEHSIGLVQQRLGNKPAAKEAFGRALQEDLSYFPAHVQLAYLALDGKDTTTALGEMDLAVQIRTDDPVLRYIYGYALATSGKYPEAEAQLRKAIEVDGAFAAPYHVLGLVLDGQAKASEALAQYRSFLARASQSDARRKETEERVRELAIKDDR
;
A
#
# COMPACT_ATOMS: atom_id res chain seq x y z
N MET A 1 -9.33 13.51 38.30
CA MET A 1 -10.36 13.84 37.26
C MET A 1 -9.79 14.99 36.45
N GLN A 2 -9.77 14.91 35.13
CA GLN A 2 -9.19 15.78 34.08
C GLN A 2 -7.85 15.26 33.50
N ARG A 3 -7.91 14.18 32.69
CA ARG A 3 -6.88 13.79 31.69
C ARG A 3 -7.50 12.99 30.52
N SER A 4 -8.62 13.43 29.96
CA SER A 4 -9.31 12.68 28.90
C SER A 4 -9.73 13.47 27.65
N SER A 5 -9.23 14.69 27.43
CA SER A 5 -9.70 15.51 26.28
C SER A 5 -8.63 15.84 25.22
N LEU A 6 -7.42 15.31 25.31
CA LEU A 6 -6.32 15.61 24.37
C LEU A 6 -5.99 14.48 23.38
N VAL A 7 -6.53 13.28 23.56
CA VAL A 7 -6.19 12.11 22.74
C VAL A 7 -7.07 12.01 21.49
N SER A 8 -8.32 12.49 21.54
CA SER A 8 -9.25 12.44 20.39
C SER A 8 -8.87 13.36 19.21
N ALA A 9 -8.05 14.38 19.45
CA ALA A 9 -7.62 15.30 18.39
C ALA A 9 -6.46 14.73 17.53
N PHE A 10 -5.76 13.72 18.00
CA PHE A 10 -4.56 13.20 17.31
C PHE A 10 -4.83 12.11 16.28
N VAL A 11 -5.93 11.37 16.38
CA VAL A 11 -6.28 10.31 15.42
C VAL A 11 -6.89 10.90 14.14
N ILE A 12 -7.64 12.00 14.24
CA ILE A 12 -8.23 12.68 13.08
C ILE A 12 -7.17 13.43 12.25
N ALA A 13 -6.06 13.87 12.86
CA ALA A 13 -4.98 14.57 12.16
C ALA A 13 -4.07 13.65 11.33
N PHE A 14 -4.14 12.33 11.46
CA PHE A 14 -3.27 11.40 10.74
C PHE A 14 -3.83 10.92 9.41
N LEU A 15 -5.16 10.97 9.21
CA LEU A 15 -5.83 10.66 7.94
C LEU A 15 -6.16 11.93 7.14
N ALA A 16 -6.30 13.08 7.82
CA ALA A 16 -6.42 14.36 7.16
C ALA A 16 -5.04 14.85 6.74
N GLY A 17 -4.74 14.69 5.46
CA GLY A 17 -3.66 15.30 4.71
C GLY A 17 -2.46 15.77 5.51
N ALA A 18 -1.37 15.04 5.48
CA ALA A 18 -0.07 15.66 5.66
C ALA A 18 0.11 16.72 4.55
N HIS A 19 -0.52 17.87 4.71
CA HIS A 19 -0.10 19.10 4.05
C HIS A 19 1.27 19.44 4.63
N PHE A 20 2.33 18.88 4.05
CA PHE A 20 3.67 19.39 4.22
C PHE A 20 3.83 20.68 3.40
N ALA A 21 3.07 21.71 3.75
CA ALA A 21 3.35 23.07 3.36
C ALA A 21 4.37 23.66 4.34
N GLY A 22 5.58 23.16 4.28
CA GLY A 22 6.78 23.78 4.74
C GLY A 22 7.79 23.56 3.60
N ALA A 23 8.39 24.64 3.10
CA ALA A 23 9.44 24.59 2.09
C ALA A 23 10.65 23.82 2.62
N GLN A 24 10.52 22.48 2.70
CA GLN A 24 11.66 21.60 2.89
C GLN A 24 12.44 21.61 1.59
N LYS A 25 13.76 21.84 1.70
CA LYS A 25 14.67 21.66 0.56
C LYS A 25 14.30 20.34 -0.13
N PRO A 26 14.15 20.33 -1.48
CA PRO A 26 13.84 19.11 -2.20
C PRO A 26 14.83 18.03 -1.76
N ARG A 27 14.34 16.95 -1.17
CA ARG A 27 15.19 15.82 -0.80
C ARG A 27 15.82 15.30 -2.09
N LYS A 28 17.13 15.09 -2.07
CA LYS A 28 17.83 14.44 -3.18
C LYS A 28 17.11 13.10 -3.47
N GLU A 29 16.74 12.91 -4.73
CA GLU A 29 16.13 11.65 -5.17
C GLU A 29 17.06 10.48 -4.80
N PRO A 30 16.51 9.36 -4.25
CA PRO A 30 17.30 8.17 -3.96
C PRO A 30 18.10 7.70 -5.19
N HIS A 31 19.27 7.14 -4.93
CA HIS A 31 20.09 6.57 -5.99
C HIS A 31 19.31 5.48 -6.74
N ARG A 32 19.44 5.43 -8.08
CA ARG A 32 18.85 4.35 -8.87
C ARG A 32 19.83 3.18 -8.92
N PRO A 33 19.55 2.06 -8.22
CA PRO A 33 20.49 0.93 -8.19
C PRO A 33 20.69 0.32 -9.58
N ALA A 34 21.91 -0.13 -9.86
CA ALA A 34 22.17 -0.91 -11.04
C ALA A 34 21.58 -2.32 -10.89
N LEU A 35 20.73 -2.71 -11.82
CA LEU A 35 20.19 -4.06 -11.87
C LEU A 35 21.19 -5.03 -12.50
N ILE A 36 20.93 -6.34 -12.36
CA ILE A 36 21.72 -7.37 -13.06
C ILE A 36 21.70 -7.13 -14.58
N ALA A 37 22.78 -7.48 -15.26
CA ALA A 37 22.89 -7.31 -16.72
C ALA A 37 21.71 -7.96 -17.44
N GLY A 38 21.10 -7.21 -18.38
CA GLY A 38 19.94 -7.66 -19.15
C GLY A 38 18.58 -7.47 -18.48
N ALA A 39 18.53 -7.02 -17.22
CA ALA A 39 17.26 -6.70 -16.60
C ALA A 39 16.63 -5.42 -17.19
N ASP A 40 15.31 -5.43 -17.32
CA ASP A 40 14.55 -4.25 -17.77
C ASP A 40 14.54 -3.19 -16.67
N THR A 41 15.22 -2.06 -16.93
CA THR A 41 15.28 -0.93 -16.00
C THR A 41 13.96 -0.17 -15.86
N ASN A 42 12.95 -0.48 -16.66
CA ASN A 42 11.60 0.06 -16.55
C ASN A 42 10.60 -0.95 -15.92
N ASP A 43 11.09 -2.08 -15.41
CA ASP A 43 10.26 -3.03 -14.69
C ASP A 43 10.35 -2.83 -13.18
N ALA A 44 9.22 -2.44 -12.57
CA ALA A 44 9.10 -2.26 -11.12
C ALA A 44 9.43 -3.56 -10.35
N ARG A 45 9.11 -4.73 -10.92
CA ARG A 45 9.36 -6.03 -10.29
C ARG A 45 10.86 -6.35 -10.24
N ALA A 46 11.64 -5.90 -11.23
CA ALA A 46 13.08 -6.08 -11.24
C ALA A 46 13.74 -5.33 -10.08
N TYR A 47 13.33 -4.07 -9.83
CA TYR A 47 13.78 -3.30 -8.66
C TYR A 47 13.32 -3.91 -7.35
N TYR A 48 12.08 -4.38 -7.28
CA TYR A 48 11.55 -5.04 -6.09
C TYR A 48 12.36 -6.31 -5.75
N ALA A 49 12.63 -7.16 -6.73
CA ALA A 49 13.45 -8.37 -6.56
C ALA A 49 14.88 -8.02 -6.13
N HIS A 50 15.48 -6.99 -6.72
CA HIS A 50 16.79 -6.49 -6.32
C HIS A 50 16.78 -6.05 -4.84
N GLY A 51 15.81 -5.23 -4.42
CA GLY A 51 15.65 -4.81 -3.02
C GLY A 51 15.50 -5.98 -2.06
N LEU A 52 14.69 -7.00 -2.41
CA LEU A 52 14.54 -8.21 -1.59
C LEU A 52 15.85 -8.99 -1.42
N SER A 53 16.74 -8.97 -2.41
CA SER A 53 18.05 -9.62 -2.33
C SER A 53 19.05 -8.88 -1.43
N LYS A 54 18.83 -7.57 -1.20
CA LYS A 54 19.71 -6.67 -0.46
C LYS A 54 19.27 -6.40 0.98
N ILE A 55 17.99 -6.52 1.30
CA ILE A 55 17.37 -6.00 2.53
C ILE A 55 18.08 -6.42 3.84
N GLU A 56 18.71 -7.60 3.88
CA GLU A 56 19.42 -8.10 5.08
C GLU A 56 20.88 -7.63 5.14
N ARG A 57 21.51 -7.31 4.00
CA ARG A 57 22.94 -6.98 3.91
C ARG A 57 23.18 -5.50 3.70
N ASP A 58 22.34 -4.87 2.92
CA ASP A 58 22.40 -3.46 2.56
C ASP A 58 20.97 -2.91 2.48
N PRO A 59 20.38 -2.59 3.65
CA PRO A 59 19.02 -2.07 3.71
C PRO A 59 18.86 -0.68 3.08
N GLU A 60 19.95 0.10 2.93
CA GLU A 60 19.93 1.40 2.27
C GLU A 60 19.74 1.21 0.75
N GLU A 61 20.57 0.37 0.10
CA GLU A 61 20.39 0.02 -1.32
C GLU A 61 19.03 -0.63 -1.58
N ALA A 62 18.56 -1.50 -0.65
CA ALA A 62 17.22 -2.07 -0.74
C ALA A 62 16.12 -1.01 -0.70
N GLY A 63 16.23 -0.03 0.19
CA GLY A 63 15.29 1.10 0.29
C GLY A 63 15.23 1.94 -0.98
N ASP A 64 16.37 2.15 -1.61
CA ASP A 64 16.48 2.84 -2.90
C ASP A 64 15.84 2.02 -4.03
N ALA A 65 16.08 0.71 -4.07
CA ALA A 65 15.47 -0.17 -5.06
C ALA A 65 13.93 -0.20 -4.93
N PHE A 66 13.40 -0.31 -3.71
CA PHE A 66 11.95 -0.25 -3.49
C PHE A 66 11.36 1.12 -3.84
N TYR A 67 12.11 2.21 -3.63
CA TYR A 67 11.71 3.54 -4.09
C TYR A 67 11.47 3.57 -5.60
N TRP A 68 12.42 3.03 -6.38
CA TRP A 68 12.29 3.00 -7.83
C TRP A 68 11.17 2.06 -8.30
N ALA A 69 10.95 0.94 -7.58
CA ALA A 69 9.79 0.09 -7.85
C ALA A 69 8.46 0.85 -7.68
N MET A 70 8.33 1.66 -6.62
CA MET A 70 7.15 2.51 -6.38
C MET A 70 6.98 3.59 -7.46
N ARG A 71 8.08 4.23 -7.89
CA ARG A 71 8.05 5.30 -8.90
C ARG A 71 7.65 4.78 -10.29
N ILE A 72 8.14 3.60 -10.67
CA ILE A 72 7.80 2.96 -11.95
C ILE A 72 6.36 2.45 -11.93
N ASN A 73 5.95 1.85 -10.83
CA ASN A 73 4.58 1.39 -10.64
C ASN A 73 4.01 1.86 -9.29
N PRO A 74 3.33 3.02 -9.26
CA PRO A 74 2.76 3.57 -8.04
C PRO A 74 1.62 2.75 -7.43
N THR A 75 1.11 1.72 -8.12
CA THR A 75 0.10 0.80 -7.59
C THR A 75 0.70 -0.48 -6.98
N PHE A 76 2.03 -0.55 -6.88
CA PHE A 76 2.72 -1.73 -6.35
C PHE A 76 2.80 -1.68 -4.81
N ALA A 77 1.73 -2.11 -4.13
CA ALA A 77 1.59 -2.06 -2.67
C ALA A 77 2.77 -2.68 -1.92
N ASP A 78 3.26 -3.85 -2.39
CA ASP A 78 4.38 -4.56 -1.75
C ASP A 78 5.68 -3.73 -1.74
N ALA A 79 5.89 -2.85 -2.73
CA ALA A 79 7.07 -2.01 -2.80
C ALA A 79 7.06 -0.92 -1.70
N TYR A 80 5.90 -0.32 -1.41
CA TYR A 80 5.75 0.63 -0.30
C TYR A 80 6.02 -0.03 1.05
N TYR A 81 5.42 -1.19 1.27
CA TYR A 81 5.64 -1.97 2.48
C TYR A 81 7.10 -2.40 2.63
N ALA A 82 7.72 -2.92 1.57
CA ALA A 82 9.10 -3.36 1.58
C ALA A 82 10.07 -2.19 1.82
N ARG A 83 9.79 -1.01 1.25
CA ARG A 83 10.57 0.20 1.50
C ARG A 83 10.51 0.61 2.97
N ARG A 84 9.32 0.58 3.58
CA ARG A 84 9.19 0.81 5.03
C ARG A 84 10.12 -0.12 5.81
N CYS A 85 10.09 -1.42 5.51
CA CYS A 85 10.92 -2.40 6.19
C CYS A 85 12.42 -2.10 6.03
N ALA A 86 12.86 -1.77 4.81
CA ALA A 86 14.24 -1.40 4.54
C ALA A 86 14.66 -0.15 5.32
N LEU A 87 13.84 0.92 5.31
CA LEU A 87 14.14 2.16 6.02
C LEU A 87 14.20 1.99 7.54
N LEU A 88 13.43 1.08 8.13
CA LEU A 88 13.54 0.74 9.54
C LEU A 88 14.88 0.07 9.86
N LEU A 89 15.39 -0.76 8.97
CA LEU A 89 16.65 -1.49 9.15
C LEU A 89 17.92 -0.64 8.96
N THR A 90 17.81 0.56 8.35
CA THR A 90 18.99 1.42 8.10
C THR A 90 19.58 2.03 9.37
N ASP A 91 18.80 2.13 10.45
CA ASP A 91 19.25 2.71 11.74
C ASP A 91 18.90 1.76 12.89
N ARG A 92 19.94 1.18 13.49
CA ARG A 92 19.81 0.18 14.56
C ARG A 92 19.08 0.72 15.79
N ILE A 93 19.34 1.95 16.21
CA ILE A 93 18.73 2.55 17.41
C ILE A 93 17.25 2.83 17.15
N ARG A 94 16.94 3.42 15.99
CA ARG A 94 15.57 3.69 15.54
C ARG A 94 14.77 2.40 15.44
N PHE A 95 15.36 1.36 14.87
CA PHE A 95 14.72 0.06 14.71
C PHE A 95 14.41 -0.59 16.06
N GLN A 96 15.35 -0.54 17.01
CA GLN A 96 15.12 -1.04 18.35
C GLN A 96 13.99 -0.25 19.05
N GLN A 97 14.01 1.09 19.01
CA GLN A 97 12.96 1.92 19.56
C GLN A 97 11.60 1.61 18.94
N TYR A 98 11.57 1.39 17.61
CA TYR A 98 10.35 1.00 16.91
C TYR A 98 9.78 -0.32 17.42
N MET A 99 10.63 -1.34 17.59
CA MET A 99 10.21 -2.68 18.00
C MET A 99 9.82 -2.76 19.49
N GLU A 100 10.35 -1.88 20.33
CA GLU A 100 10.05 -1.81 21.78
C GLU A 100 8.86 -0.89 22.10
N ASP A 101 8.42 -0.06 21.16
CA ASP A 101 7.28 0.86 21.34
C ASP A 101 5.95 0.21 20.96
N ASP A 102 5.47 -0.70 21.81
CA ASP A 102 4.19 -1.41 21.61
C ASP A 102 2.98 -0.50 21.43
N ARG A 103 3.06 0.74 21.89
CA ARG A 103 1.93 1.69 21.88
C ARG A 103 2.04 2.76 20.79
N GLY A 104 3.15 2.83 20.09
CA GLY A 104 3.40 3.86 19.07
C GLY A 104 3.47 5.30 19.65
N THR A 105 3.61 5.44 20.97
CA THR A 105 3.56 6.72 21.67
C THR A 105 4.86 7.50 21.64
N LEU A 106 5.99 6.79 21.45
CA LEU A 106 7.35 7.35 21.45
C LEU A 106 7.90 7.53 20.04
N ARG A 107 7.13 7.27 19.02
CA ARG A 107 7.58 7.32 17.61
C ARG A 107 7.93 8.73 17.20
N SER A 108 9.17 8.91 16.76
CA SER A 108 9.62 10.15 16.14
C SER A 108 8.83 10.47 14.86
N ASP A 109 8.83 11.73 14.43
CA ASP A 109 8.17 12.12 13.18
C ASP A 109 8.77 11.40 11.96
N GLU A 110 10.03 10.97 12.05
CA GLU A 110 10.66 10.16 11.03
C GLU A 110 10.08 8.75 10.97
N ILE A 111 9.91 8.07 12.13
CA ILE A 111 9.24 6.76 12.20
C ILE A 111 7.81 6.86 11.70
N LYS A 112 7.06 7.90 12.07
CA LYS A 112 5.70 8.13 11.58
C LYS A 112 5.65 8.26 10.05
N ARG A 113 6.62 8.96 9.46
CA ARG A 113 6.74 9.06 7.99
C ARG A 113 7.07 7.73 7.34
N ILE A 114 7.93 6.92 7.96
CA ILE A 114 8.24 5.57 7.49
C ILE A 114 6.98 4.70 7.56
N ASP A 115 6.24 4.75 8.66
CA ASP A 115 4.99 4.00 8.82
C ASP A 115 3.88 4.45 7.86
N SER A 116 3.87 5.71 7.41
CA SER A 116 2.89 6.16 6.41
C SER A 116 2.96 5.35 5.10
N LEU A 117 4.13 4.79 4.76
CA LEU A 117 4.28 3.88 3.63
C LEU A 117 3.48 2.58 3.82
N TYR A 118 3.42 2.06 5.05
CA TYR A 118 2.62 0.88 5.37
C TYR A 118 1.13 1.16 5.24
N TYR A 119 0.66 2.24 5.85
CA TYR A 119 -0.76 2.60 5.74
C TYR A 119 -1.16 2.87 4.30
N PHE A 120 -0.29 3.53 3.52
CA PHE A 120 -0.54 3.75 2.10
C PHE A 120 -0.57 2.43 1.31
N SER A 121 0.32 1.49 1.61
CA SER A 121 0.28 0.17 0.96
C SER A 121 -1.04 -0.58 1.20
N LEU A 122 -1.63 -0.44 2.41
CA LEU A 122 -2.94 -1.02 2.74
C LEU A 122 -4.09 -0.35 1.97
N THR A 123 -4.00 0.93 1.63
CA THR A 123 -5.01 1.59 0.79
C THR A 123 -4.98 1.08 -0.66
N ILE A 124 -3.82 0.65 -1.14
CA ILE A 124 -3.66 0.03 -2.47
C ILE A 124 -4.14 -1.43 -2.43
N ASN A 125 -3.65 -2.20 -1.45
CA ASN A 125 -3.99 -3.61 -1.30
C ASN A 125 -4.09 -4.01 0.18
N PRO A 126 -5.28 -4.04 0.77
CA PRO A 126 -5.45 -4.42 2.18
C PRO A 126 -5.13 -5.90 2.47
N PHE A 127 -5.02 -6.71 1.42
CA PHE A 127 -4.72 -8.14 1.50
C PHE A 127 -3.28 -8.51 1.13
N MET A 128 -2.36 -7.54 1.05
CA MET A 128 -0.97 -7.84 0.73
C MET A 128 -0.32 -8.78 1.75
N TYR A 129 0.61 -9.62 1.30
CA TYR A 129 1.37 -10.50 2.18
C TYR A 129 2.49 -9.75 2.91
N ARG A 130 2.49 -9.81 4.25
CA ARG A 130 3.44 -9.09 5.12
C ARG A 130 4.60 -9.98 5.60
N GLY A 131 5.14 -10.81 4.72
CA GLY A 131 6.22 -11.75 5.07
C GLY A 131 7.52 -11.11 5.53
N LEU A 132 7.77 -9.83 5.19
CA LEU A 132 8.95 -9.10 5.66
C LEU A 132 8.92 -8.79 7.17
N ASP A 133 7.75 -8.76 7.81
CA ASP A 133 7.65 -8.59 9.27
C ASP A 133 8.41 -9.68 10.02
N ALA A 134 8.39 -10.92 9.52
CA ALA A 134 9.18 -12.02 10.10
C ALA A 134 10.70 -11.78 9.96
N ARG A 135 11.15 -11.14 8.88
CA ARG A 135 12.56 -10.75 8.69
C ARG A 135 12.96 -9.62 9.63
N LEU A 136 12.10 -8.60 9.78
CA LEU A 136 12.31 -7.52 10.76
C LEU A 136 12.43 -8.08 12.16
N PHE A 137 11.53 -8.98 12.55
CA PHE A 137 11.56 -9.60 13.85
C PHE A 137 12.83 -10.45 14.07
N ARG A 138 13.28 -11.18 13.06
CA ARG A 138 14.54 -11.93 13.13
C ARG A 138 15.73 -10.98 13.33
N ALA A 139 15.79 -9.87 12.60
CA ALA A 139 16.84 -8.86 12.76
C ALA A 139 16.84 -8.27 14.19
N TYR A 140 15.66 -8.00 14.75
CA TYR A 140 15.51 -7.55 16.14
C TYR A 140 16.01 -8.58 17.13
N LEU A 141 15.63 -9.85 17.00
CA LEU A 141 16.11 -10.93 17.88
C LEU A 141 17.64 -11.07 17.85
N LEU A 142 18.26 -10.95 16.68
CA LEU A 142 19.72 -10.96 16.58
C LEU A 142 20.35 -9.79 17.33
N GLN A 143 19.78 -8.58 17.17
CA GLN A 143 20.26 -7.38 17.84
C GLN A 143 20.15 -7.49 19.37
N VAL A 144 18.97 -7.92 19.86
CA VAL A 144 18.74 -8.09 21.30
C VAL A 144 19.58 -9.24 21.87
N GLY A 145 19.74 -10.32 21.10
CA GLY A 145 20.59 -11.46 21.46
C GLY A 145 22.04 -11.06 21.64
N ASP A 146 22.59 -10.25 20.72
CA ASP A 146 23.97 -9.73 20.81
C ASP A 146 24.15 -8.84 22.03
N ASP A 147 23.16 -7.98 22.34
CA ASP A 147 23.21 -7.11 23.52
C ASP A 147 23.10 -7.92 24.81
N TYR A 148 22.24 -8.94 24.84
CA TYR A 148 22.09 -9.85 25.97
C TYR A 148 23.35 -10.68 26.21
N ALA A 149 23.98 -11.22 25.14
CA ALA A 149 25.23 -11.94 25.19
C ALA A 149 26.34 -11.09 25.82
N ARG A 150 26.52 -9.86 25.34
CA ARG A 150 27.55 -8.93 25.85
C ARG A 150 27.36 -8.58 27.31
N ARG A 151 26.09 -8.31 27.74
CA ARG A 151 25.80 -7.93 29.15
C ARG A 151 26.00 -9.07 30.14
N ASN A 152 25.79 -10.32 29.70
CA ASN A 152 25.81 -11.51 30.57
C ASN A 152 27.00 -12.42 30.31
N ASN A 153 27.92 -12.05 29.42
CA ASN A 153 29.08 -12.85 29.02
C ASN A 153 28.71 -14.28 28.56
N LEU A 154 27.66 -14.37 27.68
CA LEU A 154 27.16 -15.64 27.19
C LEU A 154 27.68 -15.97 25.80
N GLY A 155 27.84 -17.26 25.52
CA GLY A 155 28.16 -17.75 24.19
C GLY A 155 26.92 -17.83 23.25
N PRO A 156 27.16 -18.00 21.93
CA PRO A 156 26.07 -18.07 20.95
C PRO A 156 25.02 -19.17 21.21
N ALA A 157 25.46 -20.32 21.72
CA ALA A 157 24.57 -21.45 22.03
C ALA A 157 23.62 -21.14 23.19
N GLU A 158 24.10 -20.45 24.22
CA GLU A 158 23.27 -20.05 25.38
C GLU A 158 22.26 -18.99 25.00
N VAL A 159 22.63 -18.01 24.16
CA VAL A 159 21.74 -17.00 23.61
C VAL A 159 20.66 -17.67 22.75
N GLN A 160 21.05 -18.59 21.86
CA GLN A 160 20.09 -19.31 21.02
C GLN A 160 19.11 -20.15 21.85
N PHE A 161 19.59 -20.78 22.91
CA PHE A 161 18.73 -21.52 23.85
C PHE A 161 17.71 -20.59 24.53
N ALA A 162 18.15 -19.43 25.02
CA ALA A 162 17.27 -18.44 25.66
C ALA A 162 16.19 -17.92 24.67
N ILE A 163 16.58 -17.59 23.45
CA ILE A 163 15.66 -17.17 22.39
C ILE A 163 14.65 -18.27 22.07
N ASN A 164 15.09 -19.50 21.90
CA ASN A 164 14.20 -20.63 21.58
C ASN A 164 13.20 -20.89 22.72
N ARG A 165 13.64 -20.81 23.97
CA ARG A 165 12.76 -20.95 25.14
C ARG A 165 11.70 -19.86 25.16
N TRP A 166 12.10 -18.58 24.97
CA TRP A 166 11.18 -17.48 24.91
C TRP A 166 10.14 -17.64 23.78
N LEU A 167 10.56 -18.11 22.59
CA LEU A 167 9.67 -18.38 21.47
C LEU A 167 8.67 -19.52 21.75
N MET A 168 9.06 -20.51 22.55
CA MET A 168 8.17 -21.60 22.96
C MET A 168 7.06 -21.13 23.91
N ASP A 169 7.40 -20.19 24.80
CA ASP A 169 6.47 -19.64 25.80
C ASP A 169 5.62 -18.48 25.24
N ALA A 170 5.82 -18.09 23.97
CA ALA A 170 5.11 -17.00 23.33
C ALA A 170 3.59 -17.24 23.24
N SER A 171 2.82 -16.14 23.25
CA SER A 171 1.37 -16.17 23.17
C SER A 171 0.86 -16.83 21.87
N PRO A 172 -0.35 -17.40 21.84
CA PRO A 172 -0.95 -17.92 20.62
C PRO A 172 -1.03 -16.91 19.47
N SER A 173 -1.32 -15.64 19.79
CA SER A 173 -1.35 -14.55 18.80
C SER A 173 0.01 -14.31 18.15
N PHE A 174 1.09 -14.29 18.94
CA PHE A 174 2.45 -14.17 18.42
C PHE A 174 2.84 -15.38 17.57
N LYS A 175 2.50 -16.60 18.01
CA LYS A 175 2.75 -17.83 17.23
C LYS A 175 2.00 -17.81 15.90
N ALA A 176 0.75 -17.30 15.89
CA ALA A 176 -0.05 -17.13 14.67
C ALA A 176 0.61 -16.15 13.70
N TRP A 177 0.98 -14.97 14.18
CA TRP A 177 1.66 -13.94 13.41
C TRP A 177 2.98 -14.45 12.82
N ARG A 178 3.77 -15.18 13.61
CA ARG A 178 5.02 -15.78 13.14
C ARG A 178 4.79 -16.84 12.06
N ALA A 179 3.81 -17.74 12.27
CA ALA A 179 3.45 -18.76 11.28
C ALA A 179 3.01 -18.11 9.95
N TYR A 180 2.25 -16.99 10.03
CA TYR A 180 1.89 -16.19 8.87
C TYR A 180 3.13 -15.63 8.16
N GLY A 181 4.04 -14.98 8.89
CA GLY A 181 5.27 -14.40 8.34
C GLY A 181 6.21 -15.44 7.70
N ASP A 182 6.20 -16.67 8.24
CA ASP A 182 6.94 -17.81 7.70
C ASP A 182 6.24 -18.48 6.48
N GLY A 183 5.05 -17.99 6.06
CA GLY A 183 4.28 -18.57 4.95
C GLY A 183 3.54 -19.88 5.31
N ARG A 184 3.51 -20.26 6.59
CA ARG A 184 2.80 -21.46 7.08
C ARG A 184 1.32 -21.14 7.32
N PHE A 185 0.60 -20.84 6.23
CA PHE A 185 -0.78 -20.33 6.30
C PHE A 185 -1.79 -21.24 7.01
N PRO A 186 -1.79 -22.57 6.81
CA PRO A 186 -2.69 -23.46 7.57
C PRO A 186 -2.46 -23.39 9.09
N ASP A 187 -1.20 -23.38 9.53
CA ASP A 187 -0.84 -23.23 10.94
C ASP A 187 -1.26 -21.86 11.47
N ALA A 188 -1.03 -20.79 10.71
CA ALA A 188 -1.42 -19.45 11.09
C ALA A 188 -2.93 -19.34 11.30
N LEU A 189 -3.75 -19.87 10.39
CA LEU A 189 -5.21 -19.87 10.50
C LEU A 189 -5.70 -20.59 11.78
N ARG A 190 -5.09 -21.75 12.09
CA ARG A 190 -5.41 -22.52 13.31
C ARG A 190 -5.03 -21.75 14.57
N LEU A 191 -3.80 -21.19 14.61
CA LEU A 191 -3.28 -20.45 15.75
C LEU A 191 -4.04 -19.12 15.98
N TYR A 192 -4.46 -18.42 14.92
CA TYR A 192 -5.35 -17.25 15.04
C TYR A 192 -6.70 -17.67 15.67
N ALA A 193 -7.26 -18.82 15.26
CA ALA A 193 -8.51 -19.31 15.85
C ALA A 193 -8.36 -19.61 17.35
N GLU A 194 -7.24 -20.17 17.77
CA GLU A 194 -6.93 -20.41 19.18
C GLU A 194 -6.75 -19.08 19.93
N ALA A 195 -5.97 -18.14 19.38
CA ALA A 195 -5.75 -16.84 19.99
C ALA A 195 -7.04 -16.04 20.18
N ILE A 196 -7.95 -16.06 19.22
CA ILE A 196 -9.23 -15.35 19.26
C ILE A 196 -10.13 -15.84 20.42
N LYS A 197 -10.05 -17.13 20.81
CA LYS A 197 -10.89 -17.66 21.90
C LYS A 197 -10.65 -16.91 23.20
N ASP A 198 -9.39 -16.69 23.55
CA ASP A 198 -8.96 -16.17 24.84
C ASP A 198 -8.58 -14.68 24.82
N ALA A 199 -8.52 -14.06 23.65
CA ALA A 199 -8.16 -12.66 23.52
C ALA A 199 -9.21 -11.72 24.12
N LYS A 200 -8.75 -10.73 24.87
CA LYS A 200 -9.59 -9.63 25.35
C LYS A 200 -10.03 -8.70 24.21
N PHE A 201 -9.14 -8.44 23.26
CA PHE A 201 -9.38 -7.66 22.06
C PHE A 201 -9.21 -8.58 20.85
N LYS A 202 -10.31 -8.82 20.14
CA LYS A 202 -10.36 -9.83 19.07
C LYS A 202 -10.31 -9.24 17.67
N ALA A 203 -10.63 -7.96 17.53
CA ALA A 203 -10.82 -7.31 16.24
C ALA A 203 -9.59 -7.42 15.32
N GLU A 204 -8.38 -7.13 15.82
CA GLU A 204 -7.15 -7.22 15.04
C GLU A 204 -6.83 -8.65 14.61
N LEU A 205 -6.98 -9.62 15.54
CA LEU A 205 -6.74 -11.04 15.23
C LEU A 205 -7.72 -11.57 14.19
N ARG A 206 -8.97 -11.11 14.23
CA ARG A 206 -9.99 -11.43 13.23
C ARG A 206 -9.67 -10.77 11.89
N ALA A 207 -9.27 -9.51 11.91
CA ALA A 207 -8.87 -8.80 10.71
C ALA A 207 -7.69 -9.50 10.00
N ASP A 208 -6.66 -9.88 10.75
CA ASP A 208 -5.52 -10.62 10.20
C ASP A 208 -5.91 -12.00 9.67
N ARG A 209 -6.76 -12.73 10.42
CA ARG A 209 -7.28 -14.02 9.97
C ARG A 209 -8.15 -13.88 8.72
N GLY A 210 -8.99 -12.85 8.66
CA GLY A 210 -9.83 -12.54 7.50
C GLY A 210 -9.00 -12.22 6.25
N ARG A 211 -7.94 -11.41 6.41
CA ARG A 211 -6.98 -11.15 5.32
C ARG A 211 -6.29 -12.42 4.84
N LEU A 212 -5.88 -13.27 5.77
CA LEU A 212 -5.26 -14.55 5.43
C LEU A 212 -6.23 -15.49 4.71
N PHE A 213 -7.49 -15.59 5.14
CA PHE A 213 -8.50 -16.36 4.42
C PHE A 213 -8.67 -15.87 2.97
N PHE A 214 -8.69 -14.54 2.76
CA PHE A 214 -8.75 -14.00 1.40
C PHE A 214 -7.53 -14.37 0.55
N GLN A 215 -6.32 -14.32 1.13
CA GLN A 215 -5.07 -14.70 0.44
C GLN A 215 -5.06 -16.17 0.01
N VAL A 216 -5.64 -17.07 0.80
CA VAL A 216 -5.73 -18.50 0.47
C VAL A 216 -6.97 -18.86 -0.36
N GLY A 217 -7.78 -17.85 -0.76
CA GLY A 217 -8.93 -18.05 -1.64
C GLY A 217 -10.26 -18.35 -0.94
N GLU A 218 -10.29 -18.33 0.39
CA GLU A 218 -11.46 -18.62 1.23
C GLU A 218 -12.30 -17.35 1.47
N ALA A 219 -12.95 -16.83 0.42
CA ALA A 219 -13.61 -15.52 0.45
C ALA A 219 -14.77 -15.44 1.46
N ASP A 220 -15.58 -16.50 1.63
CA ASP A 220 -16.69 -16.50 2.59
C ASP A 220 -16.19 -16.48 4.04
N SER A 221 -15.10 -17.21 4.32
CA SER A 221 -14.44 -17.19 5.62
C SER A 221 -13.82 -15.81 5.90
N ALA A 222 -13.21 -15.19 4.89
CA ALA A 222 -12.67 -13.83 4.99
C ALA A 222 -13.78 -12.83 5.32
N LEU A 223 -14.91 -12.89 4.62
CA LEU A 223 -16.06 -12.01 4.85
C LEU A 223 -16.56 -12.14 6.29
N THR A 224 -16.71 -13.37 6.79
CA THR A 224 -17.16 -13.64 8.15
C THR A 224 -16.24 -13.01 9.20
N GLU A 225 -14.92 -13.21 9.09
CA GLU A 225 -13.96 -12.70 10.06
C GLU A 225 -13.86 -11.17 10.01
N LEU A 226 -13.84 -10.57 8.82
CA LEU A 226 -13.77 -9.11 8.66
C LEU A 226 -15.03 -8.42 9.20
N THR A 227 -16.21 -8.99 8.94
CA THR A 227 -17.47 -8.47 9.49
C THR A 227 -17.49 -8.50 11.02
N GLN A 228 -17.07 -9.64 11.61
CA GLN A 228 -16.96 -9.75 13.07
C GLN A 228 -15.92 -8.78 13.64
N ALA A 229 -14.82 -8.52 12.94
CA ALA A 229 -13.81 -7.54 13.35
C ALA A 229 -14.41 -6.14 13.45
N VAL A 230 -15.13 -5.68 12.41
CA VAL A 230 -15.83 -4.38 12.42
C VAL A 230 -16.85 -4.28 13.56
N ASP A 231 -17.65 -5.33 13.76
CA ASP A 231 -18.66 -5.35 14.82
C ASP A 231 -18.03 -5.24 16.22
N GLU A 232 -16.89 -5.88 16.44
CA GLU A 232 -16.16 -5.79 17.70
C GLU A 232 -15.59 -4.38 17.91
N LEU A 233 -15.06 -3.72 16.87
CA LEU A 233 -14.62 -2.34 16.95
C LEU A 233 -15.78 -1.38 17.28
N ARG A 234 -16.93 -1.56 16.64
CA ARG A 234 -18.12 -0.74 16.91
C ARG A 234 -18.66 -0.93 18.33
N LYS A 235 -18.53 -2.14 18.89
CA LYS A 235 -18.88 -2.40 20.29
C LYS A 235 -17.90 -1.75 21.25
N ALA A 236 -16.61 -1.72 20.92
CA ALA A 236 -15.57 -1.10 21.74
C ALA A 236 -15.75 0.42 21.79
N ASP A 237 -16.07 1.08 20.70
CA ASP A 237 -16.32 2.54 20.62
C ASP A 237 -17.43 3.01 21.55
N LYS A 238 -18.40 2.13 21.86
CA LYS A 238 -19.53 2.45 22.78
C LYS A 238 -19.16 2.39 24.25
N LYS A 239 -18.02 1.80 24.60
CA LYS A 239 -17.65 1.52 26.00
C LYS A 239 -16.52 2.36 26.48
N ASP A 240 -15.45 2.46 25.71
CA ASP A 240 -14.25 3.24 26.02
C ASP A 240 -13.49 3.57 24.74
N LEU A 241 -12.83 4.72 24.67
CA LEU A 241 -11.87 5.06 23.60
C LEU A 241 -10.67 4.10 23.70
N VAL A 242 -10.77 2.97 23.01
CA VAL A 242 -9.67 2.02 22.88
C VAL A 242 -8.78 2.48 21.74
N TYR A 243 -7.48 2.52 21.98
CA TYR A 243 -6.50 2.75 20.94
C TYR A 243 -6.53 1.54 19.97
N VAL A 244 -7.02 1.75 18.77
CA VAL A 244 -7.22 0.67 17.79
C VAL A 244 -6.28 0.90 16.61
N TYR A 245 -5.44 -0.09 16.30
CA TYR A 245 -4.55 -0.06 15.13
C TYR A 245 -5.30 -0.29 13.81
N GLU A 246 -6.52 -0.81 13.87
CA GLU A 246 -7.35 -1.10 12.70
C GLU A 246 -8.36 0.01 12.44
N SER A 247 -8.40 0.50 11.22
CA SER A 247 -9.40 1.46 10.76
C SER A 247 -10.68 0.73 10.35
N LYS A 248 -11.84 1.15 10.89
CA LYS A 248 -13.14 0.61 10.46
C LYS A 248 -13.39 0.88 8.98
N ALA A 249 -12.97 2.04 8.46
CA ALA A 249 -13.07 2.36 7.05
C ALA A 249 -12.26 1.38 6.18
N LEU A 250 -11.02 1.02 6.61
CA LEU A 250 -10.20 0.02 5.93
C LEU A 250 -10.85 -1.37 5.95
N LEU A 251 -11.46 -1.77 7.07
CA LEU A 251 -12.14 -3.06 7.17
C LEU A 251 -13.40 -3.12 6.32
N GLU A 252 -14.23 -2.07 6.32
CA GLU A 252 -15.41 -1.99 5.44
C GLU A 252 -15.01 -1.96 3.95
N HIS A 253 -13.95 -1.26 3.60
CA HIS A 253 -13.37 -1.33 2.26
C HIS A 253 -12.91 -2.75 1.90
N SER A 254 -12.24 -3.45 2.83
CA SER A 254 -11.82 -4.84 2.65
C SER A 254 -13.03 -5.76 2.44
N ILE A 255 -14.11 -5.59 3.22
CA ILE A 255 -15.38 -6.29 3.05
C ILE A 255 -15.95 -6.04 1.63
N GLY A 256 -15.94 -4.79 1.19
CA GLY A 256 -16.38 -4.43 -0.17
C GLY A 256 -15.60 -5.16 -1.27
N LEU A 257 -14.28 -5.26 -1.13
CA LEU A 257 -13.43 -6.01 -2.07
C LEU A 257 -13.70 -7.51 -2.05
N VAL A 258 -13.97 -8.10 -0.86
CA VAL A 258 -14.38 -9.51 -0.74
C VAL A 258 -15.72 -9.74 -1.42
N GLN A 259 -16.70 -8.84 -1.23
CA GLN A 259 -18.01 -8.91 -1.89
C GLN A 259 -17.89 -8.80 -3.42
N GLN A 260 -17.00 -7.94 -3.94
CA GLN A 260 -16.69 -7.88 -5.38
C GLN A 260 -16.11 -9.22 -5.88
N ARG A 261 -15.20 -9.83 -5.12
CA ARG A 261 -14.63 -11.14 -5.45
C ARG A 261 -15.68 -12.24 -5.51
N LEU A 262 -16.70 -12.17 -4.64
CA LEU A 262 -17.87 -13.07 -4.61
C LEU A 262 -18.91 -12.74 -5.68
N GLY A 263 -18.72 -11.68 -6.48
CA GLY A 263 -19.65 -11.22 -7.51
C GLY A 263 -20.86 -10.43 -6.98
N ASN A 264 -20.89 -10.13 -5.69
CA ASN A 264 -22.00 -9.43 -5.04
C ASN A 264 -21.81 -7.90 -5.08
N LYS A 265 -21.99 -7.30 -6.27
CA LYS A 265 -21.80 -5.86 -6.48
C LYS A 265 -22.67 -4.96 -5.58
N PRO A 266 -23.98 -5.26 -5.32
CA PRO A 266 -24.77 -4.45 -4.41
C PRO A 266 -24.19 -4.40 -2.99
N ALA A 267 -23.82 -5.55 -2.41
CA ALA A 267 -23.23 -5.60 -1.08
C ALA A 267 -21.84 -4.95 -1.03
N ALA A 268 -21.06 -5.01 -2.12
CA ALA A 268 -19.81 -4.30 -2.24
C ALA A 268 -20.03 -2.77 -2.19
N LYS A 269 -21.00 -2.25 -2.95
CA LYS A 269 -21.37 -0.83 -2.94
C LYS A 269 -21.78 -0.35 -1.54
N GLU A 270 -22.58 -1.12 -0.83
CA GLU A 270 -22.98 -0.82 0.54
C GLU A 270 -21.78 -0.79 1.49
N ALA A 271 -20.85 -1.74 1.39
CA ALA A 271 -19.66 -1.79 2.22
C ALA A 271 -18.73 -0.59 1.97
N PHE A 272 -18.52 -0.18 0.71
CA PHE A 272 -17.78 1.04 0.41
C PHE A 272 -18.49 2.30 0.91
N GLY A 273 -19.83 2.34 0.84
CA GLY A 273 -20.61 3.41 1.45
C GLY A 273 -20.45 3.47 2.97
N ARG A 274 -20.42 2.32 3.66
CA ARG A 274 -20.13 2.27 5.12
C ARG A 274 -18.69 2.70 5.42
N ALA A 275 -17.70 2.38 4.58
CA ALA A 275 -16.35 2.88 4.73
C ALA A 275 -16.31 4.43 4.75
N LEU A 276 -17.08 5.08 3.87
CA LEU A 276 -17.22 6.54 3.85
C LEU A 276 -18.02 7.11 5.03
N GLN A 277 -18.94 6.34 5.62
CA GLN A 277 -19.60 6.74 6.88
C GLN A 277 -18.65 6.75 8.07
N GLU A 278 -17.65 5.85 8.08
CA GLU A 278 -16.62 5.82 9.11
C GLU A 278 -15.53 6.88 8.89
N ASP A 279 -15.18 7.16 7.63
CA ASP A 279 -14.18 8.17 7.23
C ASP A 279 -14.51 8.74 5.84
N LEU A 280 -15.06 9.96 5.81
CA LEU A 280 -15.39 10.66 4.56
C LEU A 280 -14.16 10.96 3.68
N SER A 281 -12.96 10.98 4.26
CA SER A 281 -11.71 11.20 3.53
C SER A 281 -11.06 9.91 3.03
N TYR A 282 -11.73 8.77 3.20
CA TYR A 282 -11.20 7.48 2.77
C TYR A 282 -11.32 7.30 1.25
N PHE A 283 -10.42 7.94 0.51
CA PHE A 283 -10.43 8.00 -0.96
C PHE A 283 -10.50 6.62 -1.66
N PRO A 284 -9.97 5.48 -1.11
CA PRO A 284 -10.09 4.20 -1.81
C PRO A 284 -11.53 3.75 -2.00
N ALA A 285 -12.44 4.11 -1.09
CA ALA A 285 -13.85 3.78 -1.26
C ALA A 285 -14.49 4.57 -2.41
N HIS A 286 -14.16 5.85 -2.58
CA HIS A 286 -14.59 6.64 -3.75
C HIS A 286 -14.11 6.02 -5.06
N VAL A 287 -12.87 5.55 -5.13
CA VAL A 287 -12.32 4.86 -6.31
C VAL A 287 -13.11 3.59 -6.63
N GLN A 288 -13.43 2.77 -5.63
CA GLN A 288 -14.20 1.54 -5.84
C GLN A 288 -15.66 1.81 -6.24
N LEU A 289 -16.28 2.82 -5.64
CA LEU A 289 -17.64 3.26 -6.05
C LEU A 289 -17.66 3.75 -7.50
N ALA A 290 -16.62 4.48 -7.92
CA ALA A 290 -16.49 4.90 -9.31
C ALA A 290 -16.35 3.70 -10.27
N TYR A 291 -15.53 2.69 -9.92
CA TYR A 291 -15.42 1.48 -10.73
C TYR A 291 -16.75 0.72 -10.84
N LEU A 292 -17.50 0.58 -9.73
CA LEU A 292 -18.81 -0.04 -9.76
C LEU A 292 -19.82 0.76 -10.63
N ALA A 293 -19.74 2.09 -10.59
CA ALA A 293 -20.58 2.96 -11.41
C ALA A 293 -20.24 2.82 -12.91
N LEU A 294 -18.94 2.79 -13.28
CA LEU A 294 -18.50 2.55 -14.66
C LEU A 294 -18.97 1.19 -15.18
N ASP A 295 -18.86 0.15 -14.38
CA ASP A 295 -19.34 -1.18 -14.73
C ASP A 295 -20.86 -1.21 -14.93
N GLY A 296 -21.62 -0.41 -14.16
CA GLY A 296 -23.05 -0.14 -14.32
C GLY A 296 -23.39 0.86 -15.43
N LYS A 297 -22.41 1.39 -16.16
CA LYS A 297 -22.55 2.44 -17.20
C LYS A 297 -23.09 3.77 -16.66
N ASP A 298 -22.99 4.01 -15.35
CA ASP A 298 -23.32 5.29 -14.72
C ASP A 298 -22.08 6.19 -14.70
N THR A 299 -21.79 6.79 -15.85
CA THR A 299 -20.63 7.65 -16.03
C THR A 299 -20.69 8.91 -15.14
N THR A 300 -21.88 9.44 -14.88
CA THR A 300 -22.04 10.65 -14.06
C THR A 300 -21.60 10.40 -12.63
N THR A 301 -22.10 9.34 -12.00
CA THR A 301 -21.68 8.94 -10.65
C THR A 301 -20.19 8.63 -10.62
N ALA A 302 -19.67 7.89 -11.61
CA ALA A 302 -18.27 7.51 -11.66
C ALA A 302 -17.33 8.72 -11.68
N LEU A 303 -17.62 9.72 -12.53
CA LEU A 303 -16.81 10.93 -12.60
C LEU A 303 -16.90 11.77 -11.32
N GLY A 304 -18.09 11.82 -10.68
CA GLY A 304 -18.26 12.50 -9.39
C GLY A 304 -17.42 11.87 -8.27
N GLU A 305 -17.44 10.55 -8.17
CA GLU A 305 -16.64 9.80 -7.18
C GLU A 305 -15.12 9.96 -7.43
N MET A 306 -14.67 9.94 -8.69
CA MET A 306 -13.27 10.20 -9.03
C MET A 306 -12.84 11.62 -8.71
N ASP A 307 -13.69 12.61 -8.94
CA ASP A 307 -13.42 14.00 -8.59
C ASP A 307 -13.23 14.17 -7.08
N LEU A 308 -14.08 13.54 -6.27
CA LEU A 308 -13.95 13.52 -4.81
C LEU A 308 -12.63 12.87 -4.38
N ALA A 309 -12.26 11.72 -4.95
CA ALA A 309 -10.99 11.06 -4.65
C ALA A 309 -9.79 11.96 -4.94
N VAL A 310 -9.79 12.67 -6.08
CA VAL A 310 -8.71 13.61 -6.46
C VAL A 310 -8.70 14.84 -5.57
N GLN A 311 -9.85 15.35 -5.12
CA GLN A 311 -9.90 16.47 -4.16
C GLN A 311 -9.32 16.09 -2.79
N ILE A 312 -9.55 14.86 -2.32
CA ILE A 312 -8.97 14.35 -1.08
C ILE A 312 -7.44 14.18 -1.21
N ARG A 313 -6.96 13.72 -2.36
CA ARG A 313 -5.54 13.43 -2.63
C ARG A 313 -5.08 14.16 -3.89
N THR A 314 -4.86 15.46 -3.75
CA THR A 314 -4.55 16.35 -4.88
C THR A 314 -3.24 16.02 -5.60
N ASP A 315 -2.26 15.44 -4.90
CA ASP A 315 -0.92 15.13 -5.42
C ASP A 315 -0.71 13.61 -5.62
N ASP A 316 -1.78 12.88 -5.93
CA ASP A 316 -1.71 11.46 -6.22
C ASP A 316 -1.74 11.22 -7.74
N PRO A 317 -0.63 10.75 -8.36
CA PRO A 317 -0.55 10.59 -9.81
C PRO A 317 -1.45 9.46 -10.32
N VAL A 318 -1.73 8.45 -9.48
CA VAL A 318 -2.59 7.31 -9.85
C VAL A 318 -4.05 7.75 -9.91
N LEU A 319 -4.53 8.50 -8.91
CA LEU A 319 -5.90 9.03 -8.91
C LEU A 319 -6.14 9.95 -10.10
N ARG A 320 -5.20 10.86 -10.39
CA ARG A 320 -5.29 11.73 -11.57
C ARG A 320 -5.28 10.95 -12.88
N TYR A 321 -4.46 9.90 -12.98
CA TYR A 321 -4.43 9.01 -14.13
C TYR A 321 -5.78 8.29 -14.31
N ILE A 322 -6.33 7.69 -13.24
CA ILE A 322 -7.61 6.97 -13.30
C ILE A 322 -8.74 7.93 -13.68
N TYR A 323 -8.77 9.12 -13.08
CA TYR A 323 -9.76 10.15 -13.43
C TYR A 323 -9.63 10.60 -14.87
N GLY A 324 -8.41 10.89 -15.34
CA GLY A 324 -8.15 11.23 -16.73
C GLY A 324 -8.57 10.14 -17.71
N TYR A 325 -8.34 8.86 -17.37
CA TYR A 325 -8.80 7.73 -18.16
C TYR A 325 -10.34 7.65 -18.21
N ALA A 326 -11.02 7.82 -17.08
CA ALA A 326 -12.49 7.83 -17.02
C ALA A 326 -13.10 8.98 -17.83
N LEU A 327 -12.50 10.17 -17.79
CA LEU A 327 -12.89 11.31 -18.60
C LEU A 327 -12.68 11.04 -20.10
N ALA A 328 -11.54 10.43 -20.47
CA ALA A 328 -11.22 10.09 -21.86
C ALA A 328 -12.23 9.11 -22.46
N THR A 329 -12.54 8.03 -21.71
CA THR A 329 -13.54 7.02 -22.13
C THR A 329 -14.96 7.60 -22.21
N SER A 330 -15.22 8.72 -21.51
CA SER A 330 -16.48 9.46 -21.55
C SER A 330 -16.50 10.54 -22.65
N GLY A 331 -15.47 10.65 -23.48
CA GLY A 331 -15.35 11.64 -24.55
C GLY A 331 -15.04 13.06 -24.08
N LYS A 332 -14.73 13.26 -22.79
CA LYS A 332 -14.36 14.55 -22.20
C LYS A 332 -12.86 14.80 -22.33
N TYR A 333 -12.40 14.93 -23.58
CA TYR A 333 -10.98 14.99 -23.91
C TYR A 333 -10.21 16.18 -23.29
N PRO A 334 -10.74 17.42 -23.26
CA PRO A 334 -10.03 18.54 -22.64
C PRO A 334 -9.77 18.34 -21.14
N GLU A 335 -10.79 17.86 -20.42
CA GLU A 335 -10.69 17.58 -18.98
C GLU A 335 -9.75 16.38 -18.71
N ALA A 336 -9.81 15.34 -19.57
CA ALA A 336 -8.90 14.20 -19.52
C ALA A 336 -7.44 14.63 -19.70
N GLU A 337 -7.15 15.46 -20.71
CA GLU A 337 -5.82 16.03 -20.96
C GLU A 337 -5.30 16.77 -19.73
N ALA A 338 -6.13 17.60 -19.09
CA ALA A 338 -5.74 18.35 -17.90
C ALA A 338 -5.33 17.43 -16.74
N GLN A 339 -6.12 16.37 -16.45
CA GLN A 339 -5.79 15.43 -15.37
C GLN A 339 -4.55 14.59 -15.67
N LEU A 340 -4.38 14.14 -16.92
CA LEU A 340 -3.23 13.34 -17.32
C LEU A 340 -1.91 14.16 -17.30
N ARG A 341 -1.93 15.42 -17.73
CA ARG A 341 -0.78 16.31 -17.61
C ARG A 341 -0.40 16.55 -16.15
N LYS A 342 -1.38 16.70 -15.27
CA LYS A 342 -1.18 16.79 -13.82
C LYS A 342 -0.57 15.51 -13.24
N ALA A 343 -1.02 14.33 -13.67
CA ALA A 343 -0.43 13.05 -13.25
C ALA A 343 1.06 12.98 -13.63
N ILE A 344 1.42 13.41 -14.83
CA ILE A 344 2.80 13.48 -15.34
C ILE A 344 3.64 14.50 -14.56
N GLU A 345 3.05 15.66 -14.22
CA GLU A 345 3.72 16.69 -13.42
C GLU A 345 4.07 16.16 -12.02
N VAL A 346 3.17 15.42 -11.39
CA VAL A 346 3.38 14.82 -10.06
C VAL A 346 4.42 13.72 -10.12
N ASP A 347 4.33 12.81 -11.09
CA ASP A 347 5.29 11.73 -11.27
C ASP A 347 5.60 11.44 -12.75
N GLY A 348 6.68 12.04 -13.27
CA GLY A 348 7.14 11.83 -14.64
C GLY A 348 7.73 10.44 -14.93
N ALA A 349 7.95 9.59 -13.92
CA ALA A 349 8.41 8.21 -14.11
C ALA A 349 7.26 7.23 -14.39
N PHE A 350 6.03 7.59 -14.00
CA PHE A 350 4.84 6.78 -14.21
C PHE A 350 4.44 6.76 -15.69
N ALA A 351 4.64 5.62 -16.37
CA ALA A 351 4.44 5.50 -17.83
C ALA A 351 2.98 5.64 -18.30
N ALA A 352 2.02 5.07 -17.54
CA ALA A 352 0.64 4.93 -18.00
C ALA A 352 -0.06 6.24 -18.40
N PRO A 353 0.11 7.38 -17.71
CA PRO A 353 -0.49 8.66 -18.12
C PRO A 353 -0.07 9.12 -19.50
N TYR A 354 1.19 8.88 -19.92
CA TYR A 354 1.68 9.26 -21.25
C TYR A 354 0.96 8.51 -22.37
N HIS A 355 0.69 7.21 -22.18
CA HIS A 355 -0.06 6.41 -23.15
C HIS A 355 -1.48 6.96 -23.34
N VAL A 356 -2.21 7.17 -22.22
CA VAL A 356 -3.59 7.65 -22.30
C VAL A 356 -3.66 9.10 -22.82
N LEU A 357 -2.68 9.94 -22.47
CA LEU A 357 -2.58 11.29 -23.03
C LEU A 357 -2.33 11.26 -24.54
N GLY A 358 -1.50 10.32 -25.01
CA GLY A 358 -1.33 10.07 -26.44
C GLY A 358 -2.64 9.72 -27.14
N LEU A 359 -3.45 8.82 -26.56
CA LEU A 359 -4.78 8.47 -27.09
C LEU A 359 -5.74 9.67 -27.12
N VAL A 360 -5.76 10.48 -26.06
CA VAL A 360 -6.60 11.68 -25.95
C VAL A 360 -6.23 12.71 -27.02
N LEU A 361 -4.94 12.99 -27.20
CA LEU A 361 -4.44 13.93 -28.17
C LEU A 361 -4.68 13.46 -29.63
N ASP A 362 -4.52 12.17 -29.86
CA ASP A 362 -4.80 11.55 -31.14
C ASP A 362 -6.32 11.64 -31.49
N GLY A 363 -7.18 11.38 -30.51
CA GLY A 363 -8.63 11.60 -30.63
C GLY A 363 -9.02 13.07 -30.89
N GLN A 364 -8.18 14.01 -30.49
CA GLN A 364 -8.34 15.45 -30.79
C GLN A 364 -7.68 15.89 -32.11
N ALA A 365 -7.16 14.94 -32.89
CA ALA A 365 -6.39 15.19 -34.11
C ALA A 365 -5.10 16.03 -33.93
N LYS A 366 -4.50 16.02 -32.72
CA LYS A 366 -3.23 16.67 -32.37
C LYS A 366 -2.06 15.70 -32.58
N ALA A 367 -1.82 15.30 -33.84
CA ALA A 367 -0.95 14.17 -34.20
C ALA A 367 0.49 14.31 -33.68
N SER A 368 1.12 15.47 -33.81
CA SER A 368 2.52 15.70 -33.38
C SER A 368 2.64 15.65 -31.86
N GLU A 369 1.65 16.17 -31.10
CA GLU A 369 1.65 16.07 -29.64
C GLU A 369 1.41 14.63 -29.19
N ALA A 370 0.47 13.90 -29.84
CA ALA A 370 0.22 12.50 -29.57
C ALA A 370 1.47 11.64 -29.77
N LEU A 371 2.19 11.87 -30.90
CA LEU A 371 3.46 11.19 -31.20
C LEU A 371 4.49 11.40 -30.09
N ALA A 372 4.64 12.62 -29.58
CA ALA A 372 5.54 12.93 -28.48
C ALA A 372 5.20 12.17 -27.20
N GLN A 373 3.89 12.04 -26.87
CA GLN A 373 3.45 11.31 -25.68
C GLN A 373 3.63 9.79 -25.84
N TYR A 374 3.33 9.21 -26.98
CA TYR A 374 3.58 7.81 -27.26
C TYR A 374 5.07 7.43 -27.18
N ARG A 375 5.96 8.28 -27.71
CA ARG A 375 7.42 8.10 -27.57
C ARG A 375 7.83 8.18 -26.09
N SER A 376 7.25 9.09 -25.32
CA SER A 376 7.51 9.24 -23.89
C SER A 376 7.03 8.02 -23.09
N PHE A 377 5.90 7.41 -23.45
CA PHE A 377 5.44 6.14 -22.90
C PHE A 377 6.44 5.02 -23.22
N LEU A 378 6.82 4.83 -24.47
CA LEU A 378 7.73 3.76 -24.90
C LEU A 378 9.11 3.85 -24.22
N ALA A 379 9.57 5.05 -23.91
CA ALA A 379 10.82 5.27 -23.18
C ALA A 379 10.75 4.85 -21.70
N ARG A 380 9.54 4.80 -21.10
CA ARG A 380 9.31 4.55 -19.67
C ARG A 380 8.64 3.21 -19.39
N ALA A 381 7.89 2.68 -20.34
CA ALA A 381 7.19 1.43 -20.19
C ALA A 381 8.15 0.24 -20.16
N SER A 382 7.85 -0.76 -19.33
CA SER A 382 8.55 -2.05 -19.34
C SER A 382 8.48 -2.70 -20.72
N GLN A 383 9.50 -3.47 -21.07
CA GLN A 383 9.49 -4.28 -22.30
C GLN A 383 8.32 -5.27 -22.36
N SER A 384 7.83 -5.70 -21.19
CA SER A 384 6.69 -6.61 -21.06
C SER A 384 5.32 -5.91 -21.05
N ASP A 385 5.26 -4.57 -21.15
CA ASP A 385 3.98 -3.85 -21.17
C ASP A 385 3.17 -4.20 -22.42
N ALA A 386 1.96 -4.73 -22.21
CA ALA A 386 1.10 -5.19 -23.28
C ALA A 386 0.72 -4.10 -24.31
N ARG A 387 0.76 -2.82 -23.89
CA ARG A 387 0.42 -1.66 -24.75
C ARG A 387 1.55 -1.28 -25.71
N ARG A 388 2.79 -1.76 -25.49
CA ARG A 388 3.96 -1.37 -26.30
C ARG A 388 3.76 -1.60 -27.78
N LYS A 389 3.35 -2.82 -28.15
CA LYS A 389 3.24 -3.23 -29.57
C LYS A 389 2.30 -2.30 -30.34
N GLU A 390 1.11 -2.08 -29.80
CA GLU A 390 0.11 -1.18 -30.43
C GLU A 390 0.63 0.25 -30.49
N THR A 391 1.29 0.74 -29.41
CA THR A 391 1.86 2.07 -29.39
C THR A 391 3.00 2.25 -30.40
N GLU A 392 3.87 1.24 -30.58
CA GLU A 392 4.94 1.25 -31.57
C GLU A 392 4.41 1.28 -33.01
N GLU A 393 3.31 0.57 -33.27
CA GLU A 393 2.61 0.62 -34.56
C GLU A 393 2.03 2.02 -34.79
N ARG A 394 1.37 2.60 -33.77
CA ARG A 394 0.79 3.95 -33.89
C ARG A 394 1.83 5.03 -34.08
N VAL A 395 2.98 4.94 -33.39
CA VAL A 395 4.11 5.85 -33.60
C VAL A 395 4.62 5.85 -35.04
N ARG A 396 4.72 4.65 -35.65
CA ARG A 396 5.14 4.52 -37.08
C ARG A 396 4.13 5.20 -38.01
N GLU A 397 2.84 4.99 -37.80
CA GLU A 397 1.79 5.60 -38.61
C GLU A 397 1.77 7.14 -38.52
N LEU A 398 1.92 7.69 -37.30
CA LEU A 398 1.92 9.12 -37.10
C LEU A 398 3.19 9.78 -37.65
N ALA A 399 4.37 9.15 -37.52
CA ALA A 399 5.62 9.69 -38.06
C ALA A 399 5.58 9.81 -39.60
N ILE A 400 4.99 8.86 -40.29
CA ILE A 400 4.84 8.94 -41.78
C ILE A 400 3.92 10.12 -42.20
N LYS A 401 2.98 10.51 -41.35
CA LYS A 401 2.05 11.63 -41.62
C LYS A 401 2.69 13.00 -41.30
N ASP A 402 3.58 13.05 -40.32
CA ASP A 402 4.26 14.27 -39.90
C ASP A 402 5.35 14.71 -40.91
N ASP A 403 5.94 13.74 -41.66
CA ASP A 403 6.95 13.97 -42.71
C ASP A 403 6.33 14.36 -44.08
N ARG A 404 5.01 14.46 -44.19
CA ARG A 404 4.29 14.88 -45.40
C ARG A 404 3.66 16.24 -45.24
#